data_1b186b63ccf9714843d5c3557ff98930
#
_entry.id   1b186b63ccf9714843d5c3557ff98930
#
_cell.length_a   1.000
_cell.length_b   1.000
_cell.length_c   1.000
_cell.angle_alpha   90.00
_cell.angle_beta   90.00
_cell.angle_gamma   90.00
#
_symmetry.space_group_name_H-M   'P 1'
#
loop_
_entity.id
_entity.type
_entity.pdbx_description
1 polymer ?
#
loop_
_entity_poly.entity_id
_entity_poly.type
_entity_poly.pdbx_seq_one_letter_code
_entity_poly.pdbx_strand_id
1 'polypeptide(L)'
;MKKNKLWLGLSSVGILLTTTFISLTNVAMDNEGLINDVLGLNVRQISSKRSDYAEEDGSLSDAGWKRMIQDSYKYCVEQEEQGAVLLKNDNGCLPLTKEERNVTLFGRNSAHLCLRSGAGGAAPNEKLVVHLNDAFENNGFNYNKTIWNMYTGGGEPSETNIPEVAVSAYTAGVKASFDTFGDAAIVTFVRVGTENSDPKAGILDLQENEANLLKMIKESGKFKKTIVLLNGAM
;
A
#
# COMPACT_ATOMS: atom_id res chain seq x y z
N MET A 1 -69.00 38.34 -15.53
CA MET A 1 -68.27 38.04 -14.28
C MET A 1 -68.02 36.52 -14.01
N LYS A 2 -68.90 35.57 -14.35
CA LYS A 2 -68.72 34.13 -14.09
C LYS A 2 -67.53 33.50 -14.89
N LYS A 3 -67.27 33.89 -16.12
CA LYS A 3 -66.20 33.36 -16.98
C LYS A 3 -64.79 33.65 -16.41
N ASN A 4 -64.60 34.85 -15.84
CA ASN A 4 -63.26 35.20 -15.28
C ASN A 4 -62.92 34.41 -14.01
N LYS A 5 -63.91 34.02 -13.24
CA LYS A 5 -63.65 33.17 -12.03
C LYS A 5 -63.26 31.75 -12.43
N LEU A 6 -63.80 31.20 -13.49
CA LEU A 6 -63.43 29.89 -14.01
C LEU A 6 -61.99 29.88 -14.54
N TRP A 7 -61.62 30.89 -15.31
CA TRP A 7 -60.25 31.05 -15.80
C TRP A 7 -59.21 31.24 -14.66
N LEU A 8 -59.59 32.03 -13.64
CA LEU A 8 -58.75 32.20 -12.49
C LEU A 8 -58.52 30.90 -11.74
N GLY A 9 -59.59 30.10 -11.54
CA GLY A 9 -59.47 28.76 -10.96
C GLY A 9 -58.61 27.81 -11.73
N LEU A 10 -58.81 27.75 -13.07
CA LEU A 10 -57.98 26.89 -13.96
C LEU A 10 -56.52 27.31 -13.95
N SER A 11 -56.22 28.63 -13.95
CA SER A 11 -54.83 29.11 -13.92
C SER A 11 -54.18 28.80 -12.56
N SER A 12 -54.91 28.91 -11.45
CA SER A 12 -54.41 28.59 -10.12
C SER A 12 -54.08 27.09 -10.00
N VAL A 13 -54.92 26.21 -10.51
CA VAL A 13 -54.67 24.78 -10.56
C VAL A 13 -53.47 24.47 -11.47
N GLY A 14 -53.37 25.10 -12.63
CA GLY A 14 -52.23 24.98 -13.52
C GLY A 14 -50.92 25.37 -12.88
N ILE A 15 -50.86 26.49 -12.20
CA ILE A 15 -49.68 26.97 -11.45
C ILE A 15 -49.32 25.95 -10.35
N LEU A 16 -50.31 25.49 -9.58
CA LEU A 16 -50.05 24.50 -8.50
C LEU A 16 -49.46 23.19 -9.06
N LEU A 17 -50.04 22.66 -10.13
CA LEU A 17 -49.52 21.45 -10.77
C LEU A 17 -48.11 21.64 -11.30
N THR A 18 -47.82 22.76 -11.94
CA THR A 18 -46.49 23.09 -12.49
C THR A 18 -45.47 23.21 -11.37
N THR A 19 -45.76 23.92 -10.30
CA THR A 19 -44.83 24.05 -9.17
C THR A 19 -44.60 22.71 -8.46
N THR A 20 -45.64 21.91 -8.30
CA THR A 20 -45.49 20.56 -7.72
C THR A 20 -44.61 19.68 -8.62
N PHE A 21 -44.81 19.74 -9.94
CA PHE A 21 -44.01 18.95 -10.89
C PHE A 21 -42.55 19.37 -10.88
N ILE A 22 -42.26 20.67 -10.86
CA ILE A 22 -40.89 21.20 -10.77
C ILE A 22 -40.23 20.76 -9.45
N SER A 23 -40.96 20.82 -8.32
CA SER A 23 -40.42 20.39 -7.03
C SER A 23 -40.10 18.90 -7.01
N LEU A 24 -40.99 18.07 -7.55
CA LEU A 24 -40.76 16.61 -7.66
C LEU A 24 -39.58 16.28 -8.57
N THR A 25 -39.43 17.01 -9.69
CA THR A 25 -38.31 16.86 -10.60
C THR A 25 -36.99 17.21 -9.91
N ASN A 26 -36.93 18.30 -9.15
CA ASN A 26 -35.72 18.67 -8.40
C ASN A 26 -35.37 17.61 -7.36
N VAL A 27 -36.35 17.13 -6.58
CA VAL A 27 -36.13 16.04 -5.61
C VAL A 27 -35.64 14.77 -6.31
N ALA A 28 -36.18 14.45 -7.48
CA ALA A 28 -35.76 13.29 -8.24
C ALA A 28 -34.32 13.46 -8.78
N MET A 29 -33.95 14.64 -9.25
CA MET A 29 -32.58 14.95 -9.71
C MET A 29 -31.58 14.91 -8.54
N ASP A 30 -31.93 15.47 -7.40
CA ASP A 30 -31.07 15.45 -6.20
C ASP A 30 -30.86 14.02 -5.66
N ASN A 31 -31.76 13.09 -5.97
CA ASN A 31 -31.69 11.68 -5.56
C ASN A 31 -31.52 10.72 -6.74
N GLU A 32 -31.03 11.18 -7.87
CA GLU A 32 -30.91 10.41 -9.11
C GLU A 32 -30.15 9.09 -8.88
N GLY A 33 -29.03 9.13 -8.13
CA GLY A 33 -28.22 7.95 -7.82
C GLY A 33 -29.04 6.89 -7.09
N LEU A 34 -29.76 7.27 -6.04
CA LEU A 34 -30.59 6.39 -5.25
C LEU A 34 -31.76 5.81 -6.07
N ILE A 35 -32.41 6.66 -6.86
CA ILE A 35 -33.53 6.24 -7.72
C ILE A 35 -33.05 5.23 -8.77
N ASN A 36 -31.93 5.50 -9.40
CA ASN A 36 -31.33 4.62 -10.41
C ASN A 36 -30.90 3.28 -9.79
N ASP A 37 -30.37 3.28 -8.57
CA ASP A 37 -30.03 2.05 -7.84
C ASP A 37 -31.27 1.21 -7.52
N VAL A 38 -32.33 1.84 -6.99
CA VAL A 38 -33.59 1.16 -6.66
C VAL A 38 -34.29 0.59 -7.90
N LEU A 39 -34.22 1.33 -9.01
CA LEU A 39 -34.82 0.91 -10.29
C LEU A 39 -33.89 -0.05 -11.09
N GLY A 40 -32.70 -0.33 -10.60
CA GLY A 40 -31.71 -1.16 -11.30
C GLY A 40 -31.18 -0.51 -12.59
N LEU A 41 -31.29 0.82 -12.75
CA LEU A 41 -30.85 1.54 -13.93
C LEU A 41 -29.34 1.84 -13.91
N ASN A 42 -28.71 1.79 -12.76
CA ASN A 42 -27.26 1.89 -12.58
C ASN A 42 -26.51 0.58 -12.86
N VAL A 43 -27.20 -0.44 -13.32
CA VAL A 43 -26.52 -1.63 -13.83
C VAL A 43 -25.75 -1.18 -15.08
N ARG A 44 -24.50 -0.76 -14.85
CA ARG A 44 -23.53 -0.70 -15.93
C ARG A 44 -23.53 -2.08 -16.57
N GLN A 45 -24.21 -2.21 -17.70
CA GLN A 45 -23.85 -3.30 -18.60
C GLN A 45 -22.42 -3.01 -19.02
N ILE A 46 -21.51 -3.54 -18.25
CA ILE A 46 -20.15 -3.69 -18.72
C ILE A 46 -20.29 -4.73 -19.83
N SER A 47 -20.50 -4.26 -21.05
CA SER A 47 -20.20 -5.05 -22.24
C SER A 47 -18.66 -5.14 -22.29
N SER A 48 -18.08 -5.73 -21.24
CA SER A 48 -16.70 -6.08 -21.25
C SER A 48 -16.54 -7.14 -22.33
N LYS A 49 -15.61 -6.92 -23.24
CA LYS A 49 -14.94 -8.05 -23.84
C LYS A 49 -14.67 -9.02 -22.71
N ARG A 50 -15.07 -10.27 -22.91
CA ARG A 50 -14.82 -11.36 -22.01
C ARG A 50 -13.41 -11.24 -21.44
N SER A 51 -13.27 -11.45 -20.16
CA SER A 51 -11.95 -11.48 -19.54
C SER A 51 -11.08 -12.51 -20.24
N ASP A 52 -9.87 -12.14 -20.62
CA ASP A 52 -8.89 -13.05 -21.23
C ASP A 52 -8.54 -14.26 -20.33
N TYR A 53 -9.03 -14.24 -19.10
CA TYR A 53 -8.83 -15.28 -18.09
C TYR A 53 -10.04 -16.21 -17.93
N ALA A 54 -11.21 -15.85 -18.45
CA ALA A 54 -12.44 -16.60 -18.26
C ALA A 54 -12.70 -17.60 -19.42
N GLU A 55 -13.31 -18.71 -19.06
CA GLU A 55 -13.83 -19.72 -19.99
C GLU A 55 -15.09 -19.23 -20.70
N GLU A 56 -15.62 -20.03 -21.64
CA GLU A 56 -16.81 -19.65 -22.44
C GLU A 56 -18.07 -19.40 -21.63
N ASP A 57 -18.23 -20.05 -20.54
CA ASP A 57 -19.36 -19.89 -19.59
C ASP A 57 -19.16 -18.74 -18.58
N GLY A 58 -18.03 -18.03 -18.66
CA GLY A 58 -17.69 -16.95 -17.71
C GLY A 58 -17.00 -17.44 -16.44
N SER A 59 -16.80 -18.74 -16.26
CA SER A 59 -16.06 -19.28 -15.12
C SER A 59 -14.55 -19.04 -15.27
N LEU A 60 -13.83 -19.07 -14.16
CA LEU A 60 -12.36 -19.04 -14.12
C LEU A 60 -11.84 -20.46 -13.98
N SER A 61 -11.17 -20.97 -15.01
CA SER A 61 -10.43 -22.22 -14.90
C SER A 61 -9.19 -22.03 -14.00
N ASP A 62 -8.62 -23.14 -13.50
CA ASP A 62 -7.35 -23.08 -12.75
C ASP A 62 -6.23 -22.42 -13.55
N ALA A 63 -6.20 -22.62 -14.86
CA ALA A 63 -5.21 -22.01 -15.74
C ALA A 63 -5.47 -20.49 -15.88
N GLY A 64 -6.72 -20.08 -16.04
CA GLY A 64 -7.13 -18.68 -16.06
C GLY A 64 -6.79 -17.96 -14.75
N TRP A 65 -7.07 -18.61 -13.63
CA TRP A 65 -6.73 -18.11 -12.30
C TRP A 65 -5.22 -17.91 -12.12
N LYS A 66 -4.41 -18.89 -12.50
CA LYS A 66 -2.95 -18.79 -12.44
C LYS A 66 -2.38 -17.66 -13.29
N ARG A 67 -2.89 -17.50 -14.52
CA ARG A 67 -2.48 -16.39 -15.40
C ARG A 67 -2.85 -15.04 -14.77
N MET A 68 -4.07 -14.90 -14.27
CA MET A 68 -4.53 -13.67 -13.62
C MET A 68 -3.62 -13.28 -12.45
N ILE A 69 -3.25 -14.23 -11.60
CA ILE A 69 -2.32 -13.98 -10.50
C ILE A 69 -0.95 -13.55 -11.04
N GLN A 70 -0.40 -14.24 -12.05
CA GLN A 70 0.90 -13.89 -12.62
C GLN A 70 0.91 -12.49 -13.25
N ASP A 71 -0.16 -12.12 -13.94
CA ASP A 71 -0.28 -10.79 -14.53
C ASP A 71 -0.51 -9.73 -13.47
N SER A 72 -1.23 -10.05 -12.38
CA SER A 72 -1.36 -9.17 -11.21
C SER A 72 0.00 -8.89 -10.56
N TYR A 73 0.87 -9.88 -10.43
CA TYR A 73 2.23 -9.66 -9.93
C TYR A 73 3.03 -8.71 -10.81
N LYS A 74 3.00 -8.91 -12.14
CA LYS A 74 3.68 -8.00 -13.07
C LYS A 74 3.15 -6.58 -12.92
N TYR A 75 1.84 -6.44 -12.80
CA TYR A 75 1.19 -5.15 -12.62
C TYR A 75 1.59 -4.48 -11.29
N CYS A 76 1.67 -5.25 -10.19
CA CYS A 76 2.14 -4.73 -8.91
C CYS A 76 3.61 -4.24 -8.99
N VAL A 77 4.47 -4.99 -9.67
CA VAL A 77 5.87 -4.57 -9.89
C VAL A 77 5.92 -3.27 -10.70
N GLU A 78 5.15 -3.20 -11.80
CA GLU A 78 5.09 -1.99 -12.63
C GLU A 78 4.53 -0.79 -11.86
N GLN A 79 3.53 -0.98 -11.03
CA GLN A 79 2.99 0.07 -10.16
C GLN A 79 4.05 0.59 -9.17
N GLU A 80 4.81 -0.32 -8.55
CA GLU A 80 5.84 0.06 -7.59
C GLU A 80 7.02 0.76 -8.28
N GLU A 81 7.43 0.28 -9.45
CA GLU A 81 8.47 0.94 -10.26
C GLU A 81 8.08 2.38 -10.65
N GLN A 82 6.80 2.63 -10.90
CA GLN A 82 6.29 3.97 -11.21
C GLN A 82 5.98 4.80 -9.97
N GLY A 83 5.64 4.16 -8.86
CA GLY A 83 5.25 4.80 -7.61
C GLY A 83 6.41 5.10 -6.67
N ALA A 84 7.52 4.36 -6.78
CA ALA A 84 8.68 4.55 -5.94
C ALA A 84 9.32 5.93 -6.16
N VAL A 85 9.54 6.69 -5.10
CA VAL A 85 10.10 8.05 -5.15
C VAL A 85 11.49 8.06 -4.58
N LEU A 86 12.47 8.46 -5.39
CA LEU A 86 13.85 8.68 -4.96
C LEU A 86 13.98 10.07 -4.33
N LEU A 87 13.85 10.15 -3.01
CA LEU A 87 13.89 11.41 -2.27
C LEU A 87 15.30 12.00 -2.17
N LYS A 88 16.31 11.14 -2.14
CA LYS A 88 17.71 11.54 -1.97
C LYS A 88 18.66 10.48 -2.52
N ASN A 89 19.68 10.92 -3.30
CA ASN A 89 20.72 10.04 -3.83
C ASN A 89 22.06 10.75 -3.87
N ASP A 90 22.61 11.01 -2.69
CA ASP A 90 23.89 11.69 -2.56
C ASP A 90 25.03 10.81 -3.07
N ASN A 91 25.96 11.41 -3.81
CA ASN A 91 27.16 10.75 -4.34
C ASN A 91 26.88 9.50 -5.19
N GLY A 92 25.70 9.40 -5.80
CA GLY A 92 25.34 8.23 -6.60
C GLY A 92 25.28 6.94 -5.78
N CYS A 93 24.73 6.99 -4.56
CA CYS A 93 24.57 5.84 -3.70
C CYS A 93 23.77 4.70 -4.38
N LEU A 94 22.78 5.06 -5.15
CA LEU A 94 22.00 4.16 -5.99
C LEU A 94 22.24 4.44 -7.48
N PRO A 95 22.16 3.41 -8.32
CA PRO A 95 21.95 2.00 -8.03
C PRO A 95 23.18 1.33 -7.38
N LEU A 96 22.93 0.20 -6.69
CA LEU A 96 24.02 -0.68 -6.24
C LEU A 96 24.70 -1.33 -7.46
N THR A 97 26.02 -1.42 -7.43
CA THR A 97 26.79 -2.04 -8.52
C THR A 97 26.67 -3.58 -8.50
N LYS A 98 27.21 -4.24 -9.53
CA LYS A 98 27.20 -5.70 -9.61
C LYS A 98 28.08 -6.35 -8.55
N GLU A 99 29.03 -5.62 -7.99
CA GLU A 99 29.98 -6.05 -6.96
C GLU A 99 29.42 -5.83 -5.54
N GLU A 100 28.45 -4.95 -5.39
CA GLU A 100 27.85 -4.60 -4.09
C GLU A 100 26.65 -5.51 -3.79
N ARG A 101 26.94 -6.79 -3.48
CA ARG A 101 25.92 -7.83 -3.34
C ARG A 101 25.71 -8.35 -1.91
N ASN A 102 26.58 -7.99 -0.98
CA ASN A 102 26.50 -8.44 0.40
C ASN A 102 25.91 -7.32 1.27
N VAL A 103 24.64 -7.43 1.57
CA VAL A 103 23.87 -6.36 2.24
C VAL A 103 23.39 -6.78 3.62
N THR A 104 23.17 -5.79 4.49
CA THR A 104 22.48 -6.00 5.76
C THR A 104 21.14 -5.29 5.73
N LEU A 105 20.06 -6.05 5.95
CA LEU A 105 18.70 -5.54 6.04
C LEU A 105 18.45 -5.12 7.49
N PHE A 106 18.49 -3.83 7.73
CA PHE A 106 18.27 -3.21 9.03
C PHE A 106 16.86 -2.65 9.17
N GLY A 107 16.52 -2.37 10.43
CA GLY A 107 15.20 -1.97 10.83
C GLY A 107 14.34 -3.22 11.05
N ARG A 108 13.76 -3.36 12.23
CA ARG A 108 12.93 -4.54 12.55
C ARG A 108 11.80 -4.71 11.54
N ASN A 109 11.32 -3.62 10.99
CA ASN A 109 10.32 -3.63 9.93
C ASN A 109 10.84 -4.12 8.57
N SER A 110 12.13 -4.35 8.37
CA SER A 110 12.63 -5.04 7.18
C SER A 110 12.14 -6.49 7.13
N ALA A 111 12.05 -7.16 8.28
CA ALA A 111 11.51 -8.50 8.43
C ALA A 111 10.01 -8.51 8.79
N HIS A 112 9.42 -7.36 9.02
CA HIS A 112 8.02 -7.21 9.42
C HIS A 112 7.39 -6.04 8.65
N LEU A 113 7.38 -6.16 7.31
CA LEU A 113 6.79 -5.15 6.45
C LEU A 113 5.31 -4.96 6.77
N CYS A 114 4.89 -3.71 6.88
CA CYS A 114 3.47 -3.42 7.03
C CYS A 114 2.82 -3.40 5.65
N LEU A 115 2.05 -4.44 5.35
CA LEU A 115 1.37 -4.62 4.07
C LEU A 115 -0.07 -4.12 4.07
N ARG A 116 -0.54 -3.56 5.20
CA ARG A 116 -1.90 -3.01 5.34
C ARG A 116 -1.95 -1.89 6.36
N SER A 117 -2.87 -0.96 6.19
CA SER A 117 -3.18 0.05 7.21
C SER A 117 -3.99 -0.55 8.36
N GLY A 118 -4.03 0.13 9.50
CA GLY A 118 -4.66 -0.36 10.74
C GLY A 118 -6.18 -0.55 10.69
N ALA A 119 -6.87 -0.05 9.69
CA ALA A 119 -8.32 -0.18 9.54
C ALA A 119 -8.67 -0.83 8.20
N GLY A 120 -9.12 -2.07 8.26
CA GLY A 120 -10.07 -2.59 7.28
C GLY A 120 -9.56 -3.11 5.96
N GLY A 121 -8.29 -3.36 5.77
CA GLY A 121 -7.82 -4.12 4.60
C GLY A 121 -7.98 -5.63 4.79
N ALA A 122 -8.34 -6.38 3.75
CA ALA A 122 -8.19 -7.82 3.77
C ALA A 122 -6.72 -8.17 4.01
N ALA A 123 -6.46 -9.14 4.88
CA ALA A 123 -5.10 -9.65 5.06
C ALA A 123 -4.59 -10.18 3.71
N PRO A 124 -3.37 -9.83 3.29
CA PRO A 124 -2.81 -10.41 2.09
C PRO A 124 -2.74 -11.94 2.24
N ASN A 125 -2.82 -12.64 1.13
CA ASN A 125 -2.56 -14.07 1.15
C ASN A 125 -1.05 -14.27 1.36
N GLU A 126 -0.64 -14.73 2.53
CA GLU A 126 0.76 -14.94 2.92
C GLU A 126 1.58 -15.71 1.87
N LYS A 127 0.94 -16.64 1.16
CA LYS A 127 1.59 -17.41 0.09
C LYS A 127 1.95 -16.57 -1.15
N LEU A 128 1.40 -15.38 -1.25
CA LEU A 128 1.59 -14.46 -2.36
C LEU A 128 2.50 -13.29 -1.98
N VAL A 129 2.87 -13.15 -0.72
CA VAL A 129 3.76 -12.10 -0.24
C VAL A 129 5.19 -12.44 -0.58
N VAL A 130 5.89 -11.50 -1.22
CA VAL A 130 7.34 -11.58 -1.40
C VAL A 130 7.99 -10.75 -0.29
N HIS A 131 8.60 -11.42 0.67
CA HIS A 131 9.32 -10.74 1.74
C HIS A 131 10.62 -10.11 1.25
N LEU A 132 11.11 -9.13 1.99
CA LEU A 132 12.27 -8.35 1.56
C LEU A 132 13.53 -9.21 1.37
N ASN A 133 13.76 -10.19 2.25
CA ASN A 133 14.87 -11.17 2.10
C ASN A 133 14.77 -11.94 0.79
N ASP A 134 13.58 -12.43 0.44
CA ASP A 134 13.35 -13.18 -0.80
C ASP A 134 13.54 -12.29 -2.02
N ALA A 135 13.06 -11.04 -1.95
CA ALA A 135 13.25 -10.06 -3.00
C ALA A 135 14.75 -9.81 -3.26
N PHE A 136 15.56 -9.66 -2.21
CA PHE A 136 17.00 -9.49 -2.35
C PHE A 136 17.69 -10.76 -2.90
N GLU A 137 17.38 -11.95 -2.36
CA GLU A 137 17.94 -13.23 -2.86
C GLU A 137 17.57 -13.47 -4.33
N ASN A 138 16.31 -13.25 -4.70
CA ASN A 138 15.84 -13.43 -6.09
C ASN A 138 16.54 -12.47 -7.09
N ASN A 139 17.05 -11.34 -6.62
CA ASN A 139 17.83 -10.39 -7.40
C ASN A 139 19.36 -10.55 -7.24
N GLY A 140 19.81 -11.68 -6.71
CA GLY A 140 21.22 -12.05 -6.63
C GLY A 140 22.02 -11.33 -5.54
N PHE A 141 21.35 -10.86 -4.49
CA PHE A 141 22.01 -10.33 -3.30
C PHE A 141 22.12 -11.39 -2.22
N ASN A 142 23.18 -11.30 -1.41
CA ASN A 142 23.33 -12.05 -0.19
C ASN A 142 22.97 -11.12 0.97
N TYR A 143 22.05 -11.51 1.84
CA TYR A 143 21.71 -10.69 2.99
C TYR A 143 22.25 -11.30 4.30
N ASN A 144 22.42 -10.45 5.30
CA ASN A 144 22.92 -10.82 6.62
C ASN A 144 21.89 -11.62 7.43
N LYS A 145 21.99 -12.95 7.38
CA LYS A 145 21.09 -13.85 8.11
C LYS A 145 21.18 -13.71 9.64
N THR A 146 22.30 -13.24 10.18
CA THR A 146 22.44 -12.99 11.62
C THR A 146 21.50 -11.90 12.09
N ILE A 147 21.43 -10.78 11.35
CA ILE A 147 20.50 -9.69 11.63
C ILE A 147 19.07 -10.11 11.40
N TRP A 148 18.80 -10.78 10.29
CA TRP A 148 17.46 -11.27 9.96
C TRP A 148 16.90 -12.17 11.05
N ASN A 149 17.68 -13.15 11.48
CA ASN A 149 17.28 -14.08 12.55
C ASN A 149 17.11 -13.38 13.91
N MET A 150 17.88 -12.33 14.17
CA MET A 150 17.68 -11.50 15.36
C MET A 150 16.30 -10.82 15.36
N TYR A 151 15.84 -10.34 14.21
CA TYR A 151 14.53 -9.70 14.09
C TYR A 151 13.36 -10.68 14.14
N THR A 152 13.49 -11.81 13.43
CA THR A 152 12.44 -12.82 13.35
C THR A 152 12.42 -13.80 14.52
N GLY A 153 13.48 -13.80 15.38
CA GLY A 153 13.68 -14.83 16.40
C GLY A 153 13.93 -16.21 15.80
N GLY A 154 14.37 -16.27 14.52
CA GLY A 154 14.55 -17.52 13.76
C GLY A 154 13.27 -18.12 13.20
N GLY A 155 12.14 -17.40 13.32
CA GLY A 155 10.84 -17.75 12.70
C GLY A 155 10.61 -17.05 11.36
N GLU A 156 9.40 -17.21 10.86
CA GLU A 156 8.98 -16.54 9.64
C GLU A 156 8.77 -15.03 9.87
N PRO A 157 8.96 -14.21 8.82
CA PRO A 157 8.59 -12.80 8.85
C PRO A 157 7.11 -12.60 9.18
N SER A 158 6.77 -11.47 9.77
CA SER A 158 5.38 -11.09 10.02
C SER A 158 5.03 -9.78 9.31
N GLU A 159 3.74 -9.56 9.10
CA GLU A 159 3.20 -8.40 8.38
C GLU A 159 2.75 -7.27 9.31
N THR A 160 3.25 -7.24 10.53
CA THR A 160 2.86 -6.26 11.54
C THR A 160 3.95 -5.22 11.78
N ASN A 161 3.56 -3.94 11.79
CA ASN A 161 4.45 -2.88 12.24
C ASN A 161 4.81 -3.10 13.72
N ILE A 162 6.09 -3.28 14.01
CA ILE A 162 6.62 -3.45 15.35
C ILE A 162 7.71 -2.42 15.64
N PRO A 163 7.80 -1.93 16.90
CA PRO A 163 8.83 -0.97 17.28
C PRO A 163 10.25 -1.51 17.04
N GLU A 164 11.16 -0.61 16.67
CA GLU A 164 12.57 -0.94 16.49
C GLU A 164 13.20 -1.40 17.81
N VAL A 165 14.12 -2.34 17.72
CA VAL A 165 14.84 -2.87 18.89
C VAL A 165 15.86 -1.85 19.40
N ALA A 166 16.13 -1.90 20.69
CA ALA A 166 17.22 -1.09 21.26
C ALA A 166 18.59 -1.51 20.71
N VAL A 167 19.50 -0.55 20.57
CA VAL A 167 20.86 -0.79 20.04
C VAL A 167 21.62 -1.85 20.87
N SER A 168 21.28 -2.06 22.13
CA SER A 168 21.84 -3.10 22.98
C SER A 168 21.59 -4.53 22.47
N ALA A 169 20.57 -4.73 21.62
CA ALA A 169 20.32 -6.02 20.98
C ALA A 169 21.41 -6.40 19.96
N TYR A 170 22.11 -5.42 19.43
CA TYR A 170 23.22 -5.63 18.50
C TYR A 170 24.52 -5.92 19.25
N THR A 171 24.61 -7.13 19.78
CA THR A 171 25.80 -7.61 20.53
C THR A 171 27.06 -7.58 19.67
N ALA A 172 28.22 -7.74 20.29
CA ALA A 172 29.51 -7.82 19.57
C ALA A 172 29.50 -8.94 18.50
N GLY A 173 28.91 -10.11 18.81
CA GLY A 173 28.76 -11.20 17.87
C GLY A 173 27.87 -10.85 16.65
N VAL A 174 26.77 -10.14 16.90
CA VAL A 174 25.91 -9.64 15.83
C VAL A 174 26.66 -8.63 14.96
N LYS A 175 27.36 -7.67 15.57
CA LYS A 175 28.12 -6.64 14.85
C LYS A 175 29.28 -7.21 14.03
N ALA A 176 29.88 -8.33 14.45
CA ALA A 176 30.93 -9.00 13.66
C ALA A 176 30.46 -9.45 12.27
N SER A 177 29.16 -9.73 12.10
CA SER A 177 28.60 -10.07 10.79
C SER A 177 28.63 -8.92 9.76
N PHE A 178 28.77 -7.66 10.22
CA PHE A 178 28.85 -6.50 9.32
C PHE A 178 30.09 -6.52 8.43
N ASP A 179 31.17 -7.18 8.88
CA ASP A 179 32.40 -7.30 8.10
C ASP A 179 32.19 -8.10 6.78
N THR A 180 31.26 -9.02 6.78
CA THR A 180 30.92 -9.82 5.61
C THR A 180 29.83 -9.17 4.74
N PHE A 181 28.88 -8.46 5.37
CA PHE A 181 27.70 -7.92 4.71
C PHE A 181 27.69 -6.38 4.74
N GLY A 182 28.83 -5.77 4.43
CA GLY A 182 29.07 -4.34 4.54
C GLY A 182 28.94 -3.53 3.23
N ASP A 183 28.52 -4.14 2.13
CA ASP A 183 28.37 -3.37 0.89
C ASP A 183 27.29 -2.30 1.00
N ALA A 184 26.15 -2.64 1.60
CA ALA A 184 25.14 -1.66 1.92
C ALA A 184 24.36 -2.02 3.19
N ALA A 185 24.03 -1.00 3.98
CA ALA A 185 23.00 -1.05 5.01
C ALA A 185 21.67 -0.61 4.39
N ILE A 186 20.70 -1.51 4.31
CA ILE A 186 19.35 -1.22 3.85
C ILE A 186 18.46 -1.10 5.09
N VAL A 187 17.96 0.08 5.39
CA VAL A 187 17.20 0.36 6.60
C VAL A 187 15.75 0.60 6.27
N THR A 188 14.84 -0.21 6.78
CA THR A 188 13.41 -0.05 6.52
C THR A 188 12.70 0.56 7.71
N PHE A 189 12.04 1.69 7.50
CA PHE A 189 11.13 2.30 8.45
C PHE A 189 9.70 2.27 7.92
N VAL A 190 8.77 2.03 8.82
CA VAL A 190 7.35 1.93 8.50
C VAL A 190 6.58 3.03 9.22
N ARG A 191 5.64 3.63 8.50
CA ARG A 191 4.65 4.57 9.05
C ARG A 191 3.27 4.15 8.56
N VAL A 192 2.38 3.90 9.50
CA VAL A 192 1.02 3.42 9.22
C VAL A 192 0.02 4.42 9.75
N GLY A 193 -0.82 4.91 8.86
CA GLY A 193 -2.03 5.66 9.20
C GLY A 193 -3.24 4.75 9.41
N THR A 194 -4.33 5.34 9.83
CA THR A 194 -5.61 4.65 10.00
C THR A 194 -6.69 5.44 9.27
N GLU A 195 -7.50 4.75 8.49
CA GLU A 195 -8.65 5.33 7.80
C GLU A 195 -9.58 6.03 8.81
N ASN A 196 -10.14 7.19 8.45
CA ASN A 196 -10.99 8.03 9.31
C ASN A 196 -10.34 8.55 10.61
N SER A 197 -9.03 8.61 10.68
CA SER A 197 -8.31 9.18 11.82
C SER A 197 -7.16 10.06 11.34
N ASP A 198 -7.02 11.23 11.95
CA ASP A 198 -5.85 12.05 11.70
C ASP A 198 -4.59 11.37 12.21
N PRO A 199 -3.47 11.45 11.48
CA PRO A 199 -2.20 10.94 11.96
C PRO A 199 -1.81 11.59 13.29
N LYS A 200 -1.33 10.81 14.23
CA LYS A 200 -0.83 11.36 15.50
C LYS A 200 0.31 12.33 15.25
N ALA A 201 0.35 13.43 15.99
CA ALA A 201 1.48 14.37 15.93
C ALA A 201 2.80 13.62 16.15
N GLY A 202 3.81 13.90 15.33
CA GLY A 202 5.12 13.25 15.40
C GLY A 202 5.20 11.86 14.79
N ILE A 203 4.13 11.35 14.12
CA ILE A 203 4.17 10.02 13.49
C ILE A 203 5.26 9.91 12.41
N LEU A 204 5.61 11.01 11.78
CA LEU A 204 6.66 11.08 10.77
C LEU A 204 8.06 11.24 11.35
N ASP A 205 8.16 11.58 12.64
CA ASP A 205 9.44 11.75 13.29
C ASP A 205 10.16 10.40 13.48
N LEU A 206 11.48 10.43 13.46
CA LEU A 206 12.28 9.28 13.84
C LEU A 206 12.06 8.95 15.33
N GLN A 207 11.73 7.71 15.60
CA GLN A 207 11.68 7.21 16.96
C GLN A 207 13.10 7.08 17.52
N GLU A 208 13.26 7.12 18.85
CA GLU A 208 14.55 7.08 19.51
C GLU A 208 15.40 5.87 19.06
N ASN A 209 14.83 4.67 19.04
CA ASN A 209 15.56 3.48 18.60
C ASN A 209 15.93 3.51 17.11
N GLU A 210 15.11 4.11 16.27
CA GLU A 210 15.40 4.29 14.82
C GLU A 210 16.59 5.26 14.63
N ALA A 211 16.58 6.37 15.36
CA ALA A 211 17.69 7.34 15.36
C ALA A 211 18.99 6.70 15.87
N ASN A 212 18.91 5.93 16.96
CA ASN A 212 20.04 5.22 17.53
C ASN A 212 20.56 4.13 16.58
N LEU A 213 19.68 3.44 15.85
CA LEU A 213 20.09 2.48 14.82
C LEU A 213 20.90 3.16 13.70
N LEU A 214 20.40 4.25 13.13
CA LEU A 214 21.14 5.00 12.10
C LEU A 214 22.49 5.50 12.60
N LYS A 215 22.53 5.98 13.85
CA LYS A 215 23.77 6.40 14.50
C LYS A 215 24.74 5.23 14.63
N MET A 216 24.30 4.08 15.11
CA MET A 216 25.12 2.86 15.24
C MET A 216 25.68 2.41 13.88
N ILE A 217 24.86 2.39 12.83
CA ILE A 217 25.30 2.03 11.47
C ILE A 217 26.43 2.97 11.02
N LYS A 218 26.23 4.27 11.15
CA LYS A 218 27.23 5.29 10.80
C LYS A 218 28.53 5.14 11.60
N GLU A 219 28.41 5.01 12.91
CA GLU A 219 29.58 4.92 13.82
C GLU A 219 30.33 3.59 13.67
N SER A 220 29.70 2.53 13.19
CA SER A 220 30.36 1.25 12.93
C SER A 220 31.45 1.37 11.85
N GLY A 221 31.29 2.28 10.91
CA GLY A 221 32.21 2.46 9.78
C GLY A 221 32.30 1.22 8.86
N LYS A 222 31.37 0.27 8.96
CA LYS A 222 31.42 -1.02 8.25
C LYS A 222 30.68 -1.03 6.93
N PHE A 223 29.81 -0.06 6.68
CA PHE A 223 28.97 -0.01 5.51
C PHE A 223 29.47 1.04 4.51
N LYS A 224 29.63 0.63 3.25
CA LYS A 224 30.02 1.54 2.16
C LYS A 224 28.90 2.52 1.82
N LYS A 225 27.64 2.05 1.94
CA LYS A 225 26.43 2.80 1.60
C LYS A 225 25.35 2.56 2.67
N THR A 226 24.52 3.57 2.88
CA THR A 226 23.32 3.45 3.71
C THR A 226 22.12 3.91 2.90
N ILE A 227 21.15 3.03 2.73
CA ILE A 227 19.91 3.26 1.97
C ILE A 227 18.75 3.13 2.95
N VAL A 228 17.88 4.14 2.97
CA VAL A 228 16.70 4.14 3.83
C VAL A 228 15.47 3.93 2.96
N LEU A 229 14.69 2.91 3.27
CA LEU A 229 13.40 2.63 2.67
C LEU A 229 12.31 3.14 3.61
N LEU A 230 11.44 3.99 3.09
CA LEU A 230 10.28 4.49 3.82
C LEU A 230 9.03 3.77 3.27
N ASN A 231 8.50 2.86 4.06
CA ASN A 231 7.26 2.16 3.75
C ASN A 231 6.13 2.86 4.48
N GLY A 232 5.33 3.63 3.76
CA GLY A 232 4.25 4.44 4.31
C GLY A 232 2.91 4.07 3.69
N ALA A 233 1.93 3.78 4.55
CA ALA A 233 0.53 3.65 4.19
C ALA A 233 -0.27 4.61 5.08
N MET A 234 -0.47 5.85 4.58
CA MET A 234 -1.20 6.91 5.31
C MET A 234 -2.32 7.46 4.44
#